data_1ef72eb29b7899fcd356e97587dccd05
#
_entry.id   1ef72eb29b7899fcd356e97587dccd05
#
_cell.length_a   1.000
_cell.length_b   1.000
_cell.length_c   1.000
_cell.angle_alpha   90.00
_cell.angle_beta   90.00
_cell.angle_gamma   90.00
#
_symmetry.space_group_name_H-M   'P 1'
#
loop_
_entity.id
_entity.type
_entity.pdbx_description
1 polymer ?
#
loop_
_entity_poly.entity_id
_entity_poly.type
_entity_poly.pdbx_seq_one_letter_code
_entity_poly.pdbx_strand_id
1 'polypeptide(L)'
;MKRRVYRASALAGWIGVIALFVLILSDNAVRSAVFAAISQWPDPVRLIVAAVGGYLIGSIPIGFLAVGVITERDVRDEGSGRTGGTNAYRAGGFLGGFLTVVGDFLKGMCAVAFGALTLPTIWAPVLSGLGGVLGHNASIFLAFRGGAGTIANMGAVTAFWPPALLIIAPLFVLGMFVIRVASLTSILLNCTVVVLFILLVVLSNYPWPLIVYALGALLLTLYALRPNIDRLRQGTEPHVPPIRLFKRAQHD
;
A
#
# COMPACT_ATOMS: atom_id res chain seq x y z
N MET A 1 17.56 13.52 -23.87
CA MET A 1 17.77 14.25 -22.59
C MET A 1 16.64 13.98 -21.59
N LYS A 2 15.35 14.19 -21.93
CA LYS A 2 14.21 13.99 -21.00
C LYS A 2 14.12 12.58 -20.38
N ARG A 3 14.37 11.51 -21.14
CA ARG A 3 14.31 10.11 -20.65
C ARG A 3 15.37 9.78 -19.59
N ARG A 4 16.62 10.25 -19.78
CA ARG A 4 17.69 10.04 -18.77
C ARG A 4 17.40 10.75 -17.46
N VAL A 5 16.85 11.97 -17.51
CA VAL A 5 16.46 12.74 -16.31
C VAL A 5 15.34 12.02 -15.55
N TYR A 6 14.31 11.53 -16.27
CA TYR A 6 13.19 10.80 -15.67
C TYR A 6 13.66 9.53 -14.92
N ARG A 7 14.55 8.75 -15.56
CA ARG A 7 15.12 7.53 -14.97
C ARG A 7 16.00 7.83 -13.76
N ALA A 8 16.82 8.87 -13.83
CA ALA A 8 17.65 9.31 -12.70
C ALA A 8 16.81 9.75 -11.50
N SER A 9 15.74 10.53 -11.74
CA SER A 9 14.80 10.95 -10.69
C SER A 9 14.08 9.78 -10.03
N ALA A 10 13.67 8.78 -10.82
CA ALA A 10 13.03 7.58 -10.31
C ALA A 10 14.00 6.72 -9.47
N LEU A 11 15.26 6.59 -9.88
CA LEU A 11 16.31 5.90 -9.10
C LEU A 11 16.59 6.62 -7.78
N ALA A 12 16.75 7.95 -7.80
CA ALA A 12 16.93 8.75 -6.59
C ALA A 12 15.74 8.58 -5.64
N GLY A 13 14.50 8.55 -6.17
CA GLY A 13 13.30 8.26 -5.41
C GLY A 13 13.36 6.88 -4.73
N TRP A 14 13.80 5.84 -5.44
CA TRP A 14 13.97 4.51 -4.86
C TRP A 14 14.99 4.46 -3.74
N ILE A 15 16.14 5.13 -3.89
CA ILE A 15 17.16 5.22 -2.83
C ILE A 15 16.56 5.85 -1.58
N GLY A 16 15.83 6.96 -1.72
CA GLY A 16 15.12 7.61 -0.62
C GLY A 16 14.09 6.71 0.06
N VAL A 17 13.32 5.93 -0.72
CA VAL A 17 12.35 4.96 -0.20
C VAL A 17 13.03 3.86 0.62
N ILE A 18 14.10 3.27 0.10
CA ILE A 18 14.86 2.22 0.81
C ILE A 18 15.46 2.79 2.10
N ALA A 19 16.06 3.97 2.06
CA ALA A 19 16.62 4.62 3.23
C ALA A 19 15.56 4.88 4.31
N LEU A 20 14.36 5.36 3.92
CA LEU A 20 13.25 5.58 4.83
C LEU A 20 12.76 4.26 5.45
N PHE A 21 12.63 3.19 4.67
CA PHE A 21 12.20 1.89 5.17
C PHE A 21 13.21 1.30 6.15
N VAL A 22 14.50 1.39 5.84
CA VAL A 22 15.58 0.99 6.76
C VAL A 22 15.52 1.82 8.04
N LEU A 23 15.37 3.13 7.94
CA LEU A 23 15.26 4.01 9.12
C LEU A 23 14.11 3.62 10.05
N ILE A 24 12.93 3.30 9.50
CA ILE A 24 11.73 2.99 10.28
C ILE A 24 11.75 1.55 10.82
N LEU A 25 12.16 0.58 9.99
CA LEU A 25 12.02 -0.84 10.31
C LEU A 25 13.23 -1.44 11.05
N SER A 26 14.39 -0.80 10.99
CA SER A 26 15.58 -1.25 11.72
C SER A 26 15.80 -0.47 13.00
N ASP A 27 16.44 -1.11 13.98
CA ASP A 27 16.87 -0.42 15.20
C ASP A 27 18.21 0.31 14.93
N ASN A 28 18.16 1.64 14.98
CA ASN A 28 19.34 2.49 14.71
C ASN A 28 19.29 3.79 15.52
N ALA A 29 20.47 4.40 15.70
CA ALA A 29 20.64 5.60 16.52
C ALA A 29 19.83 6.80 15.99
N VAL A 30 19.72 6.96 14.68
CA VAL A 30 18.94 8.06 14.07
C VAL A 30 17.46 7.91 14.39
N ARG A 31 16.89 6.70 14.22
CA ARG A 31 15.52 6.42 14.61
C ARG A 31 15.28 6.74 16.09
N SER A 32 16.16 6.22 16.96
CA SER A 32 16.03 6.42 18.40
C SER A 32 16.08 7.90 18.78
N ALA A 33 16.99 8.69 18.19
CA ALA A 33 17.10 10.12 18.45
C ALA A 33 15.85 10.89 17.97
N VAL A 34 15.35 10.59 16.76
CA VAL A 34 14.15 11.24 16.20
C VAL A 34 12.93 10.98 17.08
N PHE A 35 12.68 9.72 17.46
CA PHE A 35 11.50 9.39 18.26
C PHE A 35 11.64 9.79 19.72
N ALA A 36 12.87 9.87 20.27
CA ALA A 36 13.12 10.49 21.59
C ALA A 36 12.76 11.98 21.58
N ALA A 37 13.07 12.72 20.52
CA ALA A 37 12.64 14.11 20.38
C ALA A 37 11.11 14.23 20.26
N ILE A 38 10.46 13.38 19.46
CA ILE A 38 8.98 13.35 19.33
C ILE A 38 8.32 13.01 20.69
N SER A 39 8.93 12.18 21.51
CA SER A 39 8.38 11.77 22.79
C SER A 39 8.19 12.92 23.80
N GLN A 40 8.86 14.04 23.60
CA GLN A 40 8.72 15.25 24.41
C GLN A 40 7.46 16.08 24.06
N TRP A 41 6.79 15.75 22.96
CA TRP A 41 5.62 16.50 22.51
C TRP A 41 4.34 16.03 23.19
N PRO A 42 3.30 16.90 23.30
CA PRO A 42 2.00 16.51 23.84
C PRO A 42 1.36 15.36 23.03
N ASP A 43 0.69 14.44 23.69
CA ASP A 43 0.09 13.26 23.07
C ASP A 43 -0.84 13.57 21.88
N PRO A 44 -1.69 14.61 21.91
CA PRO A 44 -2.49 14.96 20.73
C PRO A 44 -1.64 15.33 19.50
N VAL A 45 -0.51 16.03 19.71
CA VAL A 45 0.43 16.38 18.63
C VAL A 45 1.07 15.11 18.08
N ARG A 46 1.48 14.18 18.93
CA ARG A 46 2.07 12.89 18.54
C ARG A 46 1.09 12.04 17.72
N LEU A 47 -0.20 12.04 18.05
CA LEU A 47 -1.25 11.37 17.26
C LEU A 47 -1.41 12.03 15.87
N ILE A 48 -1.38 13.35 15.78
CA ILE A 48 -1.40 14.06 14.51
C ILE A 48 -0.16 13.70 13.67
N VAL A 49 1.02 13.69 14.30
CA VAL A 49 2.27 13.28 13.63
C VAL A 49 2.19 11.85 13.11
N ALA A 50 1.61 10.92 13.91
CA ALA A 50 1.38 9.55 13.47
C ALA A 50 0.49 9.50 12.23
N ALA A 51 -0.65 10.18 12.24
CA ALA A 51 -1.60 10.20 11.11
C ALA A 51 -0.99 10.82 9.84
N VAL A 52 -0.36 12.00 9.98
CA VAL A 52 0.26 12.72 8.85
C VAL A 52 1.48 11.97 8.33
N GLY A 53 2.33 11.45 9.21
CA GLY A 53 3.50 10.66 8.82
C GLY A 53 3.10 9.39 8.08
N GLY A 54 2.08 8.67 8.59
CA GLY A 54 1.48 7.54 7.90
C GLY A 54 0.96 7.90 6.50
N TYR A 55 0.26 9.03 6.37
CA TYR A 55 -0.22 9.52 5.08
C TYR A 55 0.94 9.82 4.12
N LEU A 56 2.00 10.46 4.57
CA LEU A 56 3.16 10.77 3.73
C LEU A 56 3.90 9.50 3.29
N ILE A 57 4.10 8.54 4.19
CA ILE A 57 4.67 7.22 3.88
C ILE A 57 3.80 6.49 2.85
N GLY A 58 2.50 6.44 3.08
CA GLY A 58 1.54 5.84 2.15
C GLY A 58 1.49 6.51 0.78
N SER A 59 1.71 7.83 0.74
CA SER A 59 1.72 8.64 -0.49
C SER A 59 2.91 8.34 -1.41
N ILE A 60 3.96 7.68 -0.93
CA ILE A 60 5.12 7.31 -1.76
C ILE A 60 4.64 6.50 -2.98
N PRO A 61 4.90 7.00 -4.22
CA PRO A 61 4.29 6.43 -5.42
C PRO A 61 5.10 5.26 -5.99
N ILE A 62 5.14 4.14 -5.28
CA ILE A 62 6.00 2.98 -5.60
C ILE A 62 5.81 2.49 -7.04
N GLY A 63 4.57 2.30 -7.48
CA GLY A 63 4.30 1.83 -8.84
C GLY A 63 4.76 2.80 -9.93
N PHE A 64 4.65 4.11 -9.68
CA PHE A 64 5.17 5.14 -10.58
C PHE A 64 6.70 5.08 -10.66
N LEU A 65 7.38 4.97 -9.50
CA LEU A 65 8.84 4.85 -9.44
C LEU A 65 9.33 3.55 -10.09
N ALA A 66 8.68 2.41 -9.83
CA ALA A 66 9.06 1.11 -10.37
C ALA A 66 8.96 1.09 -11.90
N VAL A 67 7.81 1.49 -12.44
CA VAL A 67 7.60 1.54 -13.89
C VAL A 67 8.49 2.58 -14.55
N GLY A 68 8.67 3.73 -13.89
CA GLY A 68 9.53 4.80 -14.39
C GLY A 68 10.99 4.40 -14.58
N VAL A 69 11.54 3.58 -13.66
CA VAL A 69 12.91 3.05 -13.78
C VAL A 69 13.01 2.01 -14.91
N ILE A 70 12.00 1.13 -15.05
CA ILE A 70 12.05 -0.02 -15.95
C ILE A 70 11.76 0.39 -17.41
N THR A 71 10.70 1.20 -17.61
CA THR A 71 10.15 1.47 -18.96
C THR A 71 10.19 2.93 -19.37
N GLU A 72 10.50 3.84 -18.48
CA GLU A 72 10.42 5.29 -18.69
C GLU A 72 9.00 5.79 -19.06
N ARG A 73 7.95 5.02 -18.71
CA ARG A 73 6.54 5.32 -18.95
C ARG A 73 5.84 5.68 -17.63
N ASP A 74 4.71 6.35 -17.75
CA ASP A 74 3.82 6.57 -16.60
C ASP A 74 2.88 5.37 -16.43
N VAL A 75 2.88 4.77 -15.26
CA VAL A 75 2.00 3.64 -14.92
C VAL A 75 0.51 3.99 -15.05
N ARG A 76 0.17 5.27 -14.97
CA ARG A 76 -1.22 5.77 -15.05
C ARG A 76 -1.77 5.80 -16.48
N ASP A 77 -0.92 5.65 -17.48
CA ASP A 77 -1.33 5.54 -18.89
C ASP A 77 -1.86 4.12 -19.21
N GLU A 78 -1.79 3.18 -18.25
CA GLU A 78 -2.17 1.79 -18.44
C GLU A 78 -3.46 1.41 -17.69
N GLY A 79 -4.27 0.59 -18.32
CA GLY A 79 -5.42 -0.10 -17.71
C GLY A 79 -6.41 0.82 -16.99
N SER A 80 -6.47 0.76 -15.66
CA SER A 80 -7.40 1.55 -14.85
C SER A 80 -6.93 2.97 -14.52
N GLY A 81 -5.75 3.39 -14.99
CA GLY A 81 -5.16 4.68 -14.65
C GLY A 81 -4.62 4.78 -13.21
N ARG A 82 -4.48 3.65 -12.50
CA ARG A 82 -4.01 3.59 -11.12
C ARG A 82 -2.56 3.17 -11.02
N THR A 83 -1.93 3.44 -9.88
CA THR A 83 -0.51 3.14 -9.64
C THR A 83 -0.24 1.77 -9.03
N GLY A 84 -1.25 0.91 -8.90
CA GLY A 84 -1.13 -0.40 -8.24
C GLY A 84 -0.43 -1.47 -9.09
N GLY A 85 -0.07 -2.59 -8.44
CA GLY A 85 0.73 -3.68 -9.02
C GLY A 85 0.21 -4.25 -10.35
N THR A 86 -1.12 -4.32 -10.55
CA THR A 86 -1.71 -4.82 -11.80
C THR A 86 -1.40 -3.91 -13.00
N ASN A 87 -1.47 -2.58 -12.82
CA ASN A 87 -1.11 -1.63 -13.88
C ASN A 87 0.41 -1.56 -14.05
N ALA A 88 1.16 -1.64 -12.97
CA ALA A 88 2.62 -1.73 -13.03
C ALA A 88 3.09 -3.00 -13.77
N TYR A 89 2.36 -4.12 -13.63
CA TYR A 89 2.60 -5.32 -14.44
C TYR A 89 2.30 -5.09 -15.93
N ARG A 90 1.21 -4.38 -16.27
CA ARG A 90 0.88 -4.05 -17.65
C ARG A 90 1.94 -3.15 -18.29
N ALA A 91 2.42 -2.15 -17.56
CA ALA A 91 3.38 -1.16 -18.03
C ALA A 91 4.84 -1.67 -18.05
N GLY A 92 5.26 -2.36 -16.97
CA GLY A 92 6.64 -2.75 -16.69
C GLY A 92 6.89 -4.27 -16.63
N GLY A 93 5.90 -5.10 -17.02
CA GLY A 93 6.00 -6.54 -16.96
C GLY A 93 6.09 -7.08 -15.52
N PHE A 94 6.59 -8.32 -15.38
CA PHE A 94 6.69 -8.99 -14.08
C PHE A 94 7.47 -8.17 -13.04
N LEU A 95 8.62 -7.61 -13.42
CA LEU A 95 9.47 -6.85 -12.52
C LEU A 95 8.76 -5.58 -12.02
N GLY A 96 8.07 -4.85 -12.90
CA GLY A 96 7.30 -3.67 -12.53
C GLY A 96 6.19 -3.98 -11.55
N GLY A 97 5.43 -5.05 -11.81
CA GLY A 97 4.39 -5.54 -10.90
C GLY A 97 4.94 -6.00 -9.55
N PHE A 98 6.00 -6.80 -9.56
CA PHE A 98 6.65 -7.35 -8.36
C PHE A 98 7.19 -6.26 -7.45
N LEU A 99 8.00 -5.33 -7.99
CA LEU A 99 8.56 -4.22 -7.20
C LEU A 99 7.46 -3.32 -6.62
N THR A 100 6.37 -3.12 -7.37
CA THR A 100 5.22 -2.35 -6.88
C THR A 100 4.52 -3.07 -5.72
N VAL A 101 4.28 -4.37 -5.84
CA VAL A 101 3.63 -5.17 -4.79
C VAL A 101 4.49 -5.17 -3.52
N VAL A 102 5.79 -5.48 -3.65
CA VAL A 102 6.71 -5.51 -2.50
C VAL A 102 6.81 -4.14 -1.83
N GLY A 103 7.01 -3.08 -2.61
CA GLY A 103 7.16 -1.74 -2.05
C GLY A 103 5.86 -1.17 -1.46
N ASP A 104 4.69 -1.44 -2.07
CA ASP A 104 3.40 -1.04 -1.50
C ASP A 104 3.09 -1.81 -0.20
N PHE A 105 3.46 -3.08 -0.12
CA PHE A 105 3.36 -3.86 1.10
C PHE A 105 4.25 -3.30 2.21
N LEU A 106 5.52 -3.06 1.92
CA LEU A 106 6.48 -2.50 2.87
C LEU A 106 6.08 -1.10 3.36
N LYS A 107 5.57 -0.22 2.49
CA LYS A 107 5.13 1.10 2.95
C LYS A 107 3.93 1.03 3.89
N GLY A 108 3.02 0.05 3.70
CA GLY A 108 1.93 -0.21 4.63
C GLY A 108 2.44 -0.65 6.02
N MET A 109 3.41 -1.57 6.05
CA MET A 109 4.09 -1.96 7.30
C MET A 109 4.80 -0.77 7.95
N CYS A 110 5.54 0.02 7.17
CA CYS A 110 6.24 1.21 7.65
C CYS A 110 5.29 2.25 8.25
N ALA A 111 4.11 2.45 7.66
CA ALA A 111 3.13 3.38 8.19
C ALA A 111 2.68 2.96 9.61
N VAL A 112 2.34 1.70 9.82
CA VAL A 112 1.95 1.18 11.14
C VAL A 112 3.13 1.23 12.12
N ALA A 113 4.33 0.81 11.71
CA ALA A 113 5.53 0.85 12.53
C ALA A 113 5.89 2.28 12.94
N PHE A 114 5.79 3.25 12.03
CA PHE A 114 5.98 4.67 12.33
C PHE A 114 5.02 5.14 13.43
N GLY A 115 3.73 4.84 13.30
CA GLY A 115 2.76 5.19 14.33
C GLY A 115 3.09 4.60 15.69
N ALA A 116 3.47 3.31 15.75
CA ALA A 116 3.85 2.65 16.99
C ALA A 116 5.08 3.27 17.68
N LEU A 117 5.96 3.91 16.91
CA LEU A 117 7.12 4.62 17.43
C LEU A 117 6.78 6.04 17.95
N THR A 118 5.70 6.67 17.48
CA THR A 118 5.35 8.03 17.89
C THR A 118 4.74 8.11 19.29
N LEU A 119 3.88 7.16 19.66
CA LEU A 119 3.18 7.16 20.94
C LEU A 119 2.86 5.71 21.36
N PRO A 120 3.12 5.29 22.62
CA PRO A 120 2.83 3.94 23.12
C PRO A 120 1.33 3.71 23.38
N THR A 121 0.51 3.90 22.37
CA THR A 121 -0.93 3.62 22.38
C THR A 121 -1.33 2.99 21.06
N ILE A 122 -2.31 2.08 21.09
CA ILE A 122 -2.82 1.43 19.87
C ILE A 122 -3.42 2.41 18.84
N TRP A 123 -3.86 3.59 19.28
CA TRP A 123 -4.41 4.62 18.38
C TRP A 123 -3.37 5.21 17.44
N ALA A 124 -2.11 5.32 17.87
CA ALA A 124 -1.06 5.89 17.03
C ALA A 124 -0.79 5.02 15.78
N PRO A 125 -0.52 3.70 15.87
CA PRO A 125 -0.39 2.85 14.69
C PRO A 125 -1.70 2.72 13.90
N VAL A 126 -2.89 2.75 14.54
CA VAL A 126 -4.19 2.74 13.85
C VAL A 126 -4.34 3.97 12.96
N LEU A 127 -4.13 5.17 13.49
CA LEU A 127 -4.23 6.43 12.73
C LEU A 127 -3.16 6.50 11.63
N SER A 128 -1.94 6.08 11.93
CA SER A 128 -0.85 6.05 10.96
C SER A 128 -1.11 5.04 9.83
N GLY A 129 -1.60 3.86 10.15
CA GLY A 129 -1.98 2.84 9.17
C GLY A 129 -3.12 3.31 8.25
N LEU A 130 -4.17 3.93 8.82
CA LEU A 130 -5.25 4.56 8.04
C LEU A 130 -4.72 5.69 7.16
N GLY A 131 -3.85 6.55 7.70
CA GLY A 131 -3.10 7.54 6.94
C GLY A 131 -2.36 6.91 5.77
N GLY A 132 -1.66 5.78 6.00
CA GLY A 132 -0.94 5.02 5.00
C GLY A 132 -1.82 4.52 3.85
N VAL A 133 -3.00 3.97 4.16
CA VAL A 133 -3.98 3.56 3.14
C VAL A 133 -4.53 4.77 2.38
N LEU A 134 -4.90 5.83 3.08
CA LEU A 134 -5.36 7.08 2.47
C LEU A 134 -4.30 7.68 1.54
N GLY A 135 -3.04 7.75 1.99
CA GLY A 135 -1.92 8.26 1.20
C GLY A 135 -1.67 7.42 -0.06
N HIS A 136 -1.80 6.09 0.02
CA HIS A 136 -1.74 5.24 -1.17
C HIS A 136 -2.90 5.52 -2.14
N ASN A 137 -4.11 5.74 -1.63
CA ASN A 137 -5.30 5.98 -2.46
C ASN A 137 -5.31 7.38 -3.08
N ALA A 138 -4.86 8.37 -2.34
CA ALA A 138 -4.86 9.78 -2.71
C ALA A 138 -3.48 10.40 -2.43
N SER A 139 -2.47 10.00 -3.21
CA SER A 139 -1.09 10.44 -3.04
C SER A 139 -0.92 11.93 -3.37
N ILE A 140 -0.40 12.69 -2.39
CA ILE A 140 -0.06 14.11 -2.61
C ILE A 140 1.01 14.27 -3.71
N PHE A 141 1.93 13.30 -3.86
CA PHE A 141 2.99 13.34 -4.86
C PHE A 141 2.48 13.07 -6.29
N LEU A 142 1.24 12.60 -6.45
CA LEU A 142 0.61 12.29 -7.73
C LEU A 142 -0.68 13.08 -7.96
N ALA A 143 -0.80 14.28 -7.39
CA ALA A 143 -2.01 15.10 -7.47
C ALA A 143 -3.27 14.31 -7.05
N PHE A 144 -3.16 13.58 -5.95
CA PHE A 144 -4.22 12.75 -5.34
C PHE A 144 -4.72 11.60 -6.23
N ARG A 145 -3.94 11.18 -7.24
CA ARG A 145 -4.22 10.04 -8.11
C ARG A 145 -3.37 8.84 -7.71
N GLY A 146 -3.88 7.99 -6.84
CA GLY A 146 -3.17 6.83 -6.32
C GLY A 146 -3.76 5.49 -6.76
N GLY A 147 -3.57 4.47 -5.93
CA GLY A 147 -4.05 3.10 -6.12
C GLY A 147 -5.36 2.80 -5.39
N ALA A 148 -5.63 1.51 -5.17
CA ALA A 148 -6.80 1.02 -4.42
C ALA A 148 -6.51 0.75 -2.93
N GLY A 149 -5.25 0.81 -2.50
CA GLY A 149 -4.86 0.59 -1.11
C GLY A 149 -4.69 -0.87 -0.70
N THR A 150 -5.07 -1.85 -1.50
CA THR A 150 -5.14 -3.26 -1.12
C THR A 150 -3.82 -3.81 -0.60
N ILE A 151 -2.73 -3.66 -1.35
CA ILE A 151 -1.42 -4.19 -0.97
C ILE A 151 -0.84 -3.41 0.22
N ALA A 152 -1.01 -2.09 0.25
CA ALA A 152 -0.59 -1.28 1.40
C ALA A 152 -1.38 -1.67 2.67
N ASN A 153 -2.68 -1.95 2.55
CA ASN A 153 -3.48 -2.48 3.65
C ASN A 153 -3.02 -3.88 4.09
N MET A 154 -2.68 -4.77 3.15
CA MET A 154 -2.10 -6.08 3.51
C MET A 154 -0.83 -5.94 4.33
N GLY A 155 0.06 -5.02 3.96
CA GLY A 155 1.27 -4.72 4.73
C GLY A 155 0.95 -4.18 6.13
N ALA A 156 0.03 -3.24 6.23
CA ALA A 156 -0.39 -2.67 7.50
C ALA A 156 -1.06 -3.72 8.43
N VAL A 157 -1.94 -4.56 7.90
CA VAL A 157 -2.58 -5.67 8.63
C VAL A 157 -1.53 -6.66 9.16
N THR A 158 -0.52 -6.98 8.33
CA THR A 158 0.60 -7.84 8.72
C THR A 158 1.43 -7.22 9.85
N ALA A 159 1.60 -5.90 9.87
CA ALA A 159 2.29 -5.21 10.96
C ALA A 159 1.50 -5.24 12.29
N PHE A 160 0.16 -5.18 12.23
CA PHE A 160 -0.67 -5.34 13.42
C PHE A 160 -0.71 -6.77 13.92
N TRP A 161 -0.79 -7.74 13.03
CA TRP A 161 -0.88 -9.16 13.34
C TRP A 161 -0.20 -10.00 12.25
N PRO A 162 1.08 -10.35 12.42
CA PRO A 162 1.87 -11.06 11.39
C PRO A 162 1.23 -12.35 10.83
N PRO A 163 0.52 -13.19 11.64
CA PRO A 163 -0.14 -14.38 11.10
C PRO A 163 -1.24 -14.07 10.07
N ALA A 164 -1.76 -12.84 10.02
CA ALA A 164 -2.74 -12.44 9.00
C ALA A 164 -2.23 -12.70 7.57
N LEU A 165 -0.91 -12.60 7.35
CA LEU A 165 -0.31 -12.80 6.03
C LEU A 165 -0.59 -14.22 5.49
N LEU A 166 -0.63 -15.23 6.37
CA LEU A 166 -0.94 -16.61 6.00
C LEU A 166 -2.38 -16.81 5.53
N ILE A 167 -3.26 -15.87 5.83
CA ILE A 167 -4.66 -15.88 5.42
C ILE A 167 -4.86 -14.98 4.18
N ILE A 168 -4.40 -13.72 4.27
CA ILE A 168 -4.70 -12.72 3.25
C ILE A 168 -3.87 -12.88 1.97
N ALA A 169 -2.63 -13.40 2.06
CA ALA A 169 -1.81 -13.57 0.86
C ALA A 169 -2.32 -14.70 -0.04
N PRO A 170 -2.65 -15.92 0.46
CA PRO A 170 -3.29 -16.94 -0.37
C PRO A 170 -4.62 -16.48 -0.97
N LEU A 171 -5.47 -15.76 -0.21
CA LEU A 171 -6.73 -15.22 -0.71
C LEU A 171 -6.52 -14.17 -1.81
N PHE A 172 -5.49 -13.32 -1.66
CA PHE A 172 -5.11 -12.38 -2.71
C PHE A 172 -4.68 -13.10 -3.99
N VAL A 173 -3.78 -14.09 -3.86
CA VAL A 173 -3.31 -14.88 -5.01
C VAL A 173 -4.50 -15.59 -5.67
N LEU A 174 -5.32 -16.29 -4.88
CA LEU A 174 -6.51 -16.98 -5.39
C LEU A 174 -7.46 -16.02 -6.12
N GLY A 175 -7.74 -14.85 -5.53
CA GLY A 175 -8.57 -13.82 -6.14
C GLY A 175 -8.00 -13.31 -7.46
N MET A 176 -6.68 -13.11 -7.56
CA MET A 176 -6.03 -12.66 -8.78
C MET A 176 -6.02 -13.72 -9.90
N PHE A 177 -5.96 -15.01 -9.55
CA PHE A 177 -5.93 -16.11 -10.53
C PHE A 177 -7.30 -16.65 -10.89
N VAL A 178 -8.24 -16.73 -9.94
CA VAL A 178 -9.57 -17.31 -10.13
C VAL A 178 -10.59 -16.24 -10.50
N ILE A 179 -10.74 -15.20 -9.70
CA ILE A 179 -11.68 -14.10 -9.94
C ILE A 179 -11.20 -13.25 -11.11
N ARG A 180 -9.89 -12.99 -11.18
CA ARG A 180 -9.23 -12.20 -12.22
C ARG A 180 -9.76 -10.77 -12.37
N VAL A 181 -10.43 -10.25 -11.35
CA VAL A 181 -10.93 -8.88 -11.25
C VAL A 181 -10.32 -8.25 -10.01
N ALA A 182 -9.33 -7.38 -10.21
CA ALA A 182 -8.52 -6.82 -9.13
C ALA A 182 -9.35 -6.02 -8.11
N SER A 183 -10.36 -5.26 -8.57
CA SER A 183 -11.24 -4.49 -7.71
C SER A 183 -12.10 -5.37 -6.81
N LEU A 184 -12.66 -6.45 -7.34
CA LEU A 184 -13.45 -7.41 -6.56
C LEU A 184 -12.58 -8.14 -5.54
N THR A 185 -11.39 -8.60 -5.96
CA THR A 185 -10.41 -9.20 -5.05
C THR A 185 -10.06 -8.24 -3.90
N SER A 186 -9.87 -6.96 -4.21
CA SER A 186 -9.57 -5.92 -3.21
C SER A 186 -10.70 -5.76 -2.18
N ILE A 187 -11.95 -5.73 -2.62
CA ILE A 187 -13.12 -5.60 -1.74
C ILE A 187 -13.23 -6.83 -0.84
N LEU A 188 -13.15 -8.04 -1.41
CA LEU A 188 -13.23 -9.29 -0.66
C LEU A 188 -12.14 -9.39 0.41
N LEU A 189 -10.90 -9.02 0.07
CA LEU A 189 -9.79 -9.01 1.04
C LEU A 189 -10.04 -8.03 2.20
N ASN A 190 -10.51 -6.82 1.91
CA ASN A 190 -10.80 -5.86 2.96
C ASN A 190 -11.96 -6.32 3.85
N CYS A 191 -13.00 -6.96 3.28
CA CYS A 191 -14.06 -7.59 4.06
C CYS A 191 -13.50 -8.73 4.94
N THR A 192 -12.59 -9.56 4.41
CA THR A 192 -11.91 -10.60 5.21
C THR A 192 -11.12 -10.00 6.37
N VAL A 193 -10.42 -8.88 6.16
CA VAL A 193 -9.69 -8.18 7.22
C VAL A 193 -10.63 -7.67 8.31
N VAL A 194 -11.81 -7.14 7.95
CA VAL A 194 -12.82 -6.72 8.94
C VAL A 194 -13.26 -7.91 9.79
N VAL A 195 -13.64 -9.02 9.16
CA VAL A 195 -14.04 -10.24 9.88
C VAL A 195 -12.90 -10.74 10.76
N LEU A 196 -11.68 -10.82 10.24
CA LEU A 196 -10.51 -11.27 10.97
C LEU A 196 -10.26 -10.43 12.22
N PHE A 197 -10.29 -9.11 12.13
CA PHE A 197 -10.04 -8.25 13.28
C PHE A 197 -11.20 -8.25 14.31
N ILE A 198 -12.44 -8.44 13.85
CA ILE A 198 -13.56 -8.68 14.77
C ILE A 198 -13.32 -9.98 15.55
N LEU A 199 -12.93 -11.07 14.88
CA LEU A 199 -12.65 -12.35 15.52
C LEU A 199 -11.47 -12.24 16.51
N LEU A 200 -10.39 -11.54 16.15
CA LEU A 200 -9.26 -11.32 17.04
C LEU A 200 -9.65 -10.53 18.29
N VAL A 201 -10.48 -9.51 18.16
CA VAL A 201 -10.94 -8.71 19.29
C VAL A 201 -11.87 -9.54 20.20
N VAL A 202 -12.83 -10.25 19.61
CA VAL A 202 -13.85 -10.99 20.37
C VAL A 202 -13.29 -12.27 21.00
N LEU A 203 -12.47 -13.02 20.27
CA LEU A 203 -12.01 -14.35 20.69
C LEU A 203 -10.63 -14.34 21.36
N SER A 204 -9.79 -13.33 21.09
CA SER A 204 -8.38 -13.31 21.53
C SER A 204 -8.01 -12.06 22.33
N ASN A 205 -8.99 -11.27 22.77
CA ASN A 205 -8.80 -10.04 23.54
C ASN A 205 -7.83 -9.01 22.93
N TYR A 206 -7.77 -8.95 21.59
CA TYR A 206 -7.02 -7.90 20.91
C TYR A 206 -7.69 -6.54 21.10
N PRO A 207 -6.93 -5.42 21.01
CA PRO A 207 -7.48 -4.08 21.21
C PRO A 207 -8.57 -3.73 20.18
N TRP A 208 -9.74 -3.32 20.63
CA TRP A 208 -10.88 -2.97 19.77
C TRP A 208 -10.61 -1.88 18.70
N PRO A 209 -9.65 -0.91 18.86
CA PRO A 209 -9.32 0.03 17.80
C PRO A 209 -8.87 -0.62 16.50
N LEU A 210 -8.48 -1.90 16.50
CA LEU A 210 -8.19 -2.64 15.27
C LEU A 210 -9.44 -2.80 14.39
N ILE A 211 -10.63 -2.89 14.99
CA ILE A 211 -11.90 -2.90 14.22
C ILE A 211 -12.10 -1.55 13.53
N VAL A 212 -11.78 -0.43 14.22
CA VAL A 212 -11.85 0.91 13.60
C VAL A 212 -10.89 1.01 12.41
N TYR A 213 -9.66 0.46 12.57
CA TYR A 213 -8.72 0.38 11.47
C TYR A 213 -9.30 -0.40 10.27
N ALA A 214 -9.81 -1.61 10.50
CA ALA A 214 -10.31 -2.47 9.44
C ALA A 214 -11.49 -1.85 8.68
N LEU A 215 -12.45 -1.30 9.43
CA LEU A 215 -13.61 -0.60 8.85
C LEU A 215 -13.18 0.66 8.08
N GLY A 216 -12.28 1.45 8.65
CA GLY A 216 -11.72 2.64 7.99
C GLY A 216 -10.98 2.29 6.69
N ALA A 217 -10.14 1.26 6.71
CA ALA A 217 -9.42 0.78 5.52
C ALA A 217 -10.38 0.25 4.44
N LEU A 218 -11.44 -0.48 4.82
CA LEU A 218 -12.49 -0.92 3.90
C LEU A 218 -13.19 0.29 3.26
N LEU A 219 -13.61 1.28 4.05
CA LEU A 219 -14.27 2.49 3.54
C LEU A 219 -13.37 3.27 2.59
N LEU A 220 -12.09 3.45 2.92
CA LEU A 220 -11.10 4.09 2.05
C LEU A 220 -10.92 3.32 0.74
N THR A 221 -10.88 1.99 0.79
CA THR A 221 -10.79 1.14 -0.40
C THR A 221 -12.04 1.24 -1.27
N LEU A 222 -13.24 1.17 -0.68
CA LEU A 222 -14.51 1.33 -1.41
C LEU A 222 -14.61 2.72 -2.05
N TYR A 223 -14.21 3.76 -1.32
CA TYR A 223 -14.16 5.12 -1.87
C TYR A 223 -13.22 5.20 -3.08
N ALA A 224 -12.00 4.67 -2.95
CA ALA A 224 -11.03 4.64 -4.04
C ALA A 224 -11.54 3.82 -5.24
N LEU A 225 -12.28 2.74 -5.01
CA LEU A 225 -12.77 1.83 -6.05
C LEU A 225 -14.12 2.26 -6.67
N ARG A 226 -14.71 3.41 -6.31
CA ARG A 226 -15.99 3.87 -6.90
C ARG A 226 -16.05 3.73 -8.43
N PRO A 227 -15.05 4.22 -9.22
CA PRO A 227 -15.09 4.07 -10.67
C PRO A 227 -15.00 2.61 -11.14
N ASN A 228 -14.33 1.75 -10.35
CA ASN A 228 -14.24 0.32 -10.64
C ASN A 228 -15.58 -0.38 -10.33
N ILE A 229 -16.25 0.00 -9.22
CA ILE A 229 -17.57 -0.52 -8.85
C ILE A 229 -18.60 -0.17 -9.94
N ASP A 230 -18.54 1.04 -10.50
CA ASP A 230 -19.43 1.43 -11.59
C ASP A 230 -19.16 0.59 -12.85
N ARG A 231 -17.89 0.33 -13.20
CA ARG A 231 -17.55 -0.58 -14.29
C ARG A 231 -17.93 -2.03 -14.02
N LEU A 232 -17.84 -2.49 -12.76
CA LEU A 232 -18.34 -3.83 -12.37
C LEU A 232 -19.84 -3.97 -12.60
N ARG A 233 -20.63 -2.98 -12.23
CA ARG A 233 -22.07 -2.94 -12.45
C ARG A 233 -22.43 -2.95 -13.93
N GLN A 234 -21.60 -2.33 -14.76
CA GLN A 234 -21.77 -2.26 -16.22
C GLN A 234 -21.15 -3.46 -16.95
N GLY A 235 -20.48 -4.39 -16.26
CA GLY A 235 -19.80 -5.52 -16.88
C GLY A 235 -18.54 -5.13 -17.70
N THR A 236 -18.00 -3.93 -17.50
CA THR A 236 -16.87 -3.37 -18.28
C THR A 236 -15.56 -3.31 -17.48
N GLU A 237 -15.49 -3.85 -16.27
CA GLU A 237 -14.28 -3.84 -15.46
C GLU A 237 -13.19 -4.73 -16.07
N PRO A 238 -11.96 -4.22 -16.27
CA PRO A 238 -10.89 -4.96 -16.92
C PRO A 238 -10.43 -6.17 -16.10
N HIS A 239 -10.28 -7.32 -16.76
CA HIS A 239 -9.69 -8.51 -16.15
C HIS A 239 -8.18 -8.37 -15.97
N VAL A 240 -7.66 -9.05 -14.97
CA VAL A 240 -6.22 -9.17 -14.75
C VAL A 240 -5.61 -9.97 -15.91
N PRO A 241 -4.58 -9.44 -16.60
CA PRO A 241 -3.93 -10.17 -17.67
C PRO A 241 -3.26 -11.45 -17.16
N PRO A 242 -3.16 -12.52 -17.97
CA PRO A 242 -2.45 -13.73 -17.59
C PRO A 242 -0.97 -13.40 -17.29
N ILE A 243 -0.41 -14.03 -16.26
CA ILE A 243 1.01 -13.85 -15.91
C ILE A 243 1.86 -14.50 -17.00
N ARG A 244 2.64 -13.68 -17.69
CA ARG A 244 3.68 -14.13 -18.63
C ARG A 244 5.03 -13.89 -17.97
N LEU A 245 5.68 -14.93 -17.49
CA LEU A 245 7.00 -14.86 -16.84
C LEU A 245 8.09 -14.47 -17.87
N PHE A 246 7.91 -14.83 -19.15
CA PHE A 246 8.83 -14.47 -20.22
C PHE A 246 8.03 -13.94 -21.43
N LYS A 247 8.47 -12.84 -22.03
CA LYS A 247 8.06 -12.48 -23.38
C LYS A 247 8.60 -13.57 -24.31
N ARG A 248 7.74 -14.33 -24.97
CA ARG A 248 8.18 -15.03 -26.18
C ARG A 248 8.68 -13.95 -27.15
N ALA A 249 9.95 -14.05 -27.57
CA ALA A 249 10.42 -13.29 -28.73
C ALA A 249 9.47 -13.61 -29.87
N GLN A 250 8.74 -12.62 -30.37
CA GLN A 250 8.10 -12.73 -31.66
C GLN A 250 9.28 -12.66 -32.66
N HIS A 251 9.60 -13.80 -33.25
CA HIS A 251 10.39 -13.86 -34.46
C HIS A 251 9.44 -13.39 -35.55
N ASP A 252 9.63 -12.12 -35.97
CA ASP A 252 9.18 -11.61 -37.28
C ASP A 252 10.23 -12.00 -38.34
#